data_872ab754bb875cc92d49f3267cecf31f
#
_entry.id   872ab754bb875cc92d49f3267cecf31f
#
_cell.length_a   1.000
_cell.length_b   1.000
_cell.length_c   1.000
_cell.angle_alpha   90.00
_cell.angle_beta   90.00
_cell.angle_gamma   90.00
#
_symmetry.space_group_name_H-M   'P 1'
#
loop_
_entity.id
_entity.type
_entity.pdbx_description
1 polymer ?
#
loop_
_entity_poly.entity_id
_entity_poly.type
_entity_poly.pdbx_seq_one_letter_code
_entity_poly.pdbx_strand_id
1 'polypeptide(L)'
;MATKRHALIKRREAVGHTQETLAAAMDVDRTTVGRWESGRAIPRPWMRPKLARQLRVNADQLDKLLAPEPSAVPSAVPPPHPKPETSLRVSLVQAVATDSAESALFINFASATNVDTILLEQLDADVSRLALEYVSKPLPDLVHQIGALRSGVFELLRGRQRPHQTIRLYLTAGRLSGLATHVALDLGHYAVAATHARTAWLCAESADHDGMRAWVRSAQSLIAYWQRDYALAAHLASAGMPFADGGTIGARLLSLQARAAAALGDGPAALRAIEAAADARTGPGLNELPGIFSFPEAKQWTYAGTALLALNSSSYVGRAIAASTRAIALYEGAPSLDQSSGDLLAGHLDLANAYLARGDGDAAQESLTAVLTASPDRYTASIARRLNTLSNRLSSPVYSGSSLLSGLRENVREACSRPALTTTPEPSP
;
A
#
# COMPACT_ATOMS: atom_id res chain seq x y z
N MET A 1 -16.22 -16.39 -60.66
CA MET A 1 -15.72 -17.74 -60.28
C MET A 1 -14.82 -17.61 -59.06
N ALA A 2 -14.88 -18.53 -58.10
CA ALA A 2 -13.99 -18.47 -56.94
C ALA A 2 -12.54 -18.74 -57.35
N THR A 3 -11.61 -17.83 -57.06
CA THR A 3 -10.22 -17.92 -57.47
C THR A 3 -9.42 -18.73 -56.45
N LYS A 4 -8.65 -19.71 -56.95
CA LYS A 4 -7.86 -20.60 -56.10
C LYS A 4 -6.74 -19.80 -55.39
N ARG A 5 -6.63 -19.92 -54.06
CA ARG A 5 -5.64 -19.21 -53.26
C ARG A 5 -4.31 -19.95 -53.20
N HIS A 6 -3.49 -19.80 -54.25
CA HIS A 6 -2.21 -20.49 -54.37
C HIS A 6 -1.22 -20.14 -53.25
N ALA A 7 -1.25 -18.90 -52.80
CA ALA A 7 -0.41 -18.46 -51.69
C ALA A 7 -0.73 -19.20 -50.37
N LEU A 8 -2.01 -19.46 -50.09
CA LEU A 8 -2.43 -20.24 -48.91
C LEU A 8 -1.97 -21.69 -49.01
N ILE A 9 -2.12 -22.30 -50.17
CA ILE A 9 -1.67 -23.68 -50.45
C ILE A 9 -0.16 -23.80 -50.22
N LYS A 10 0.64 -22.93 -50.87
CA LYS A 10 2.11 -22.91 -50.69
C LYS A 10 2.53 -22.73 -49.24
N ARG A 11 1.86 -21.88 -48.51
CA ARG A 11 2.20 -21.65 -47.09
C ARG A 11 1.88 -22.87 -46.24
N ARG A 12 0.73 -23.54 -46.45
CA ARG A 12 0.40 -24.80 -45.75
C ARG A 12 1.47 -25.85 -45.97
N GLU A 13 1.87 -26.05 -47.24
CA GLU A 13 2.91 -27.03 -47.65
C GLU A 13 4.28 -26.67 -47.04
N ALA A 14 4.65 -25.40 -47.06
CA ALA A 14 5.91 -24.91 -46.52
C ALA A 14 6.04 -25.13 -45.01
N VAL A 15 4.94 -25.22 -44.26
CA VAL A 15 4.95 -25.56 -42.82
C VAL A 15 4.74 -27.06 -42.54
N GLY A 16 4.68 -27.88 -43.59
CA GLY A 16 4.64 -29.35 -43.49
C GLY A 16 3.23 -29.94 -43.29
N HIS A 17 2.16 -29.17 -43.51
CA HIS A 17 0.80 -29.70 -43.42
C HIS A 17 0.25 -30.20 -44.78
N THR A 18 -0.36 -31.38 -44.75
CA THR A 18 -1.33 -31.79 -45.80
C THR A 18 -2.70 -31.13 -45.51
N GLN A 19 -3.65 -31.22 -46.45
CA GLN A 19 -5.02 -30.75 -46.14
C GLN A 19 -5.65 -31.49 -44.96
N GLU A 20 -5.37 -32.80 -44.85
CA GLU A 20 -5.84 -33.67 -43.77
C GLU A 20 -5.23 -33.28 -42.42
N THR A 21 -3.90 -33.07 -42.37
CA THR A 21 -3.22 -32.72 -41.11
C THR A 21 -3.57 -31.32 -40.63
N LEU A 22 -3.77 -30.37 -41.56
CA LEU A 22 -4.25 -29.04 -41.19
C LEU A 22 -5.71 -29.09 -40.71
N ALA A 23 -6.57 -29.89 -41.37
CA ALA A 23 -7.96 -30.06 -40.99
C ALA A 23 -8.07 -30.66 -39.57
N ALA A 24 -7.31 -31.70 -39.27
CA ALA A 24 -7.22 -32.29 -37.95
C ALA A 24 -6.72 -31.29 -36.90
N ALA A 25 -5.65 -30.53 -37.20
CA ALA A 25 -5.14 -29.49 -36.29
C ALA A 25 -6.14 -28.36 -36.03
N MET A 26 -7.02 -28.07 -37.00
CA MET A 26 -8.05 -27.05 -36.91
C MET A 26 -9.38 -27.54 -36.34
N ASP A 27 -9.53 -28.86 -36.16
CA ASP A 27 -10.79 -29.51 -35.75
C ASP A 27 -11.93 -29.24 -36.75
N VAL A 28 -11.64 -29.45 -38.02
CA VAL A 28 -12.58 -29.27 -39.16
C VAL A 28 -12.44 -30.42 -40.15
N ASP A 29 -13.44 -30.57 -41.00
CA ASP A 29 -13.37 -31.52 -42.07
C ASP A 29 -12.36 -31.07 -43.17
N ARG A 30 -11.68 -32.04 -43.80
CA ARG A 30 -10.74 -31.79 -44.91
C ARG A 30 -11.35 -30.93 -46.03
N THR A 31 -12.63 -31.17 -46.35
CA THR A 31 -13.35 -30.39 -47.36
C THR A 31 -13.45 -28.91 -47.00
N THR A 32 -13.44 -28.57 -45.74
CA THR A 32 -13.43 -27.17 -45.26
C THR A 32 -12.12 -26.48 -45.62
N VAL A 33 -10.99 -27.14 -45.39
CA VAL A 33 -9.66 -26.62 -45.80
C VAL A 33 -9.61 -26.47 -47.33
N GLY A 34 -10.10 -27.47 -48.10
CA GLY A 34 -10.19 -27.39 -49.53
C GLY A 34 -11.07 -26.22 -50.06
N ARG A 35 -12.17 -25.89 -49.33
CA ARG A 35 -13.01 -24.72 -49.66
C ARG A 35 -12.29 -23.41 -49.37
N TRP A 36 -11.47 -23.33 -48.30
CA TRP A 36 -10.64 -22.16 -48.04
C TRP A 36 -9.60 -21.96 -49.16
N GLU A 37 -8.92 -23.01 -49.58
CA GLU A 37 -7.90 -22.97 -50.63
C GLU A 37 -8.46 -22.68 -52.02
N SER A 38 -9.66 -23.18 -52.30
CA SER A 38 -10.37 -22.90 -53.56
C SER A 38 -11.06 -21.54 -53.63
N GLY A 39 -10.99 -20.75 -52.54
CA GLY A 39 -11.67 -19.45 -52.46
C GLY A 39 -13.18 -19.50 -52.27
N ARG A 40 -13.78 -20.70 -52.17
CA ARG A 40 -15.23 -20.90 -52.01
C ARG A 40 -15.75 -20.57 -50.60
N ALA A 41 -14.84 -20.52 -49.62
CA ALA A 41 -15.15 -20.14 -48.27
C ALA A 41 -14.00 -19.36 -47.65
N ILE A 42 -14.30 -18.64 -46.54
CA ILE A 42 -13.32 -17.93 -45.74
C ILE A 42 -13.42 -18.48 -44.30
N PRO A 43 -12.29 -18.73 -43.59
CA PRO A 43 -12.32 -19.12 -42.19
C PRO A 43 -13.07 -18.10 -41.36
N ARG A 44 -13.96 -18.57 -40.45
CA ARG A 44 -14.71 -17.69 -39.55
C ARG A 44 -13.75 -16.89 -38.66
N PRO A 45 -14.09 -15.66 -38.25
CA PRO A 45 -13.18 -14.79 -37.49
C PRO A 45 -12.56 -15.47 -36.28
N TRP A 46 -13.31 -16.25 -35.52
CA TRP A 46 -12.82 -16.95 -34.33
C TRP A 46 -11.85 -18.11 -34.65
N MET A 47 -11.82 -18.62 -35.87
CA MET A 47 -10.88 -19.67 -36.31
C MET A 47 -9.56 -19.10 -36.79
N ARG A 48 -9.50 -17.82 -37.20
CA ARG A 48 -8.32 -17.20 -37.82
C ARG A 48 -7.09 -17.20 -36.90
N PRO A 49 -7.19 -16.91 -35.58
CA PRO A 49 -6.02 -16.97 -34.68
C PRO A 49 -5.42 -18.38 -34.60
N LYS A 50 -6.26 -19.43 -34.61
CA LYS A 50 -5.80 -20.81 -34.59
C LYS A 50 -5.13 -21.17 -35.93
N LEU A 51 -5.72 -20.76 -37.07
CA LEU A 51 -5.17 -20.97 -38.41
C LEU A 51 -3.83 -20.24 -38.58
N ALA A 52 -3.71 -18.99 -38.14
CA ALA A 52 -2.47 -18.23 -38.19
C ALA A 52 -1.33 -18.93 -37.46
N ARG A 53 -1.61 -19.50 -36.27
CA ARG A 53 -0.63 -20.31 -35.49
C ARG A 53 -0.20 -21.56 -36.26
N GLN A 54 -1.13 -22.30 -36.83
CA GLN A 54 -0.81 -23.53 -37.57
C GLN A 54 0.02 -23.23 -38.86
N LEU A 55 -0.27 -22.11 -39.51
CA LEU A 55 0.47 -21.66 -40.67
C LEU A 55 1.75 -20.87 -40.34
N ARG A 56 2.03 -20.63 -39.05
CA ARG A 56 3.17 -19.84 -38.55
C ARG A 56 3.27 -18.47 -39.25
N VAL A 57 2.15 -17.73 -39.24
CA VAL A 57 2.03 -16.37 -39.79
C VAL A 57 1.34 -15.46 -38.77
N ASN A 58 1.56 -14.15 -38.92
CA ASN A 58 0.78 -13.17 -38.17
C ASN A 58 -0.60 -12.89 -38.81
N ALA A 59 -1.44 -12.08 -38.14
CA ALA A 59 -2.80 -11.78 -38.63
C ALA A 59 -2.80 -11.14 -40.03
N ASP A 60 -1.92 -10.16 -40.26
CA ASP A 60 -1.84 -9.43 -41.52
C ASP A 60 -1.35 -10.34 -42.68
N GLN A 61 -0.44 -11.24 -42.38
CA GLN A 61 0.04 -12.25 -43.35
C GLN A 61 -1.06 -13.25 -43.66
N LEU A 62 -1.86 -13.67 -42.66
CA LEU A 62 -3.01 -14.54 -42.91
C LEU A 62 -4.05 -13.88 -43.79
N ASP A 63 -4.35 -12.61 -43.57
CA ASP A 63 -5.33 -11.87 -44.37
C ASP A 63 -4.85 -11.73 -45.83
N LYS A 64 -3.55 -11.53 -46.06
CA LYS A 64 -2.96 -11.56 -47.41
C LYS A 64 -3.09 -12.94 -48.08
N LEU A 65 -2.93 -14.04 -47.35
CA LEU A 65 -3.09 -15.41 -47.85
C LEU A 65 -4.55 -15.75 -48.17
N LEU A 66 -5.50 -15.09 -47.49
CA LEU A 66 -6.94 -15.27 -47.69
C LEU A 66 -7.55 -14.33 -48.74
N ALA A 67 -6.79 -13.29 -49.15
CA ALA A 67 -7.24 -12.39 -50.23
C ALA A 67 -7.39 -13.12 -51.55
N PRO A 68 -8.35 -12.74 -52.42
CA PRO A 68 -8.46 -13.28 -53.76
C PRO A 68 -7.23 -12.87 -54.60
N GLU A 69 -6.60 -13.80 -55.26
CA GLU A 69 -5.54 -13.47 -56.19
C GLU A 69 -6.13 -12.64 -57.38
N PRO A 70 -5.46 -11.53 -57.77
CA PRO A 70 -5.93 -10.77 -58.94
C PRO A 70 -5.90 -11.66 -60.17
N SER A 71 -7.05 -11.79 -60.84
CA SER A 71 -7.20 -12.53 -62.09
C SER A 71 -6.31 -11.87 -63.15
N ALA A 72 -5.40 -12.63 -63.76
CA ALA A 72 -4.59 -12.15 -64.86
C ALA A 72 -5.51 -11.79 -66.05
N VAL A 73 -5.72 -10.49 -66.26
CA VAL A 73 -6.35 -9.98 -67.48
C VAL A 73 -5.30 -9.97 -68.60
N PRO A 74 -5.60 -10.42 -69.84
CA PRO A 74 -4.62 -10.38 -70.95
C PRO A 74 -4.21 -8.93 -71.22
N SER A 75 -2.94 -8.78 -71.45
CA SER A 75 -2.18 -7.56 -71.78
C SER A 75 -2.96 -6.59 -72.68
N ALA A 76 -3.47 -5.52 -72.12
CA ALA A 76 -3.78 -4.28 -72.77
C ALA A 76 -2.54 -3.37 -72.70
N VAL A 77 -2.27 -2.67 -73.79
CA VAL A 77 -1.21 -1.67 -74.06
C VAL A 77 -0.83 -0.90 -72.72
N PRO A 78 0.46 -0.79 -72.38
CA PRO A 78 0.86 -0.10 -71.20
C PRO A 78 0.37 1.38 -71.20
N PRO A 79 -0.34 1.84 -70.22
CA PRO A 79 -0.64 3.26 -70.07
C PRO A 79 0.65 4.05 -70.04
N PRO A 80 0.68 5.30 -70.49
CA PRO A 80 1.88 6.16 -70.41
C PRO A 80 2.36 6.23 -68.94
N HIS A 81 3.66 5.97 -68.76
CA HIS A 81 4.30 6.04 -67.46
C HIS A 81 3.91 7.34 -66.77
N PRO A 82 3.35 7.32 -65.53
CA PRO A 82 3.08 8.53 -64.81
C PRO A 82 4.39 9.30 -64.63
N LYS A 83 4.35 10.61 -64.89
CA LYS A 83 5.52 11.48 -64.67
C LYS A 83 6.07 11.26 -63.26
N PRO A 84 7.40 11.28 -63.08
CA PRO A 84 8.03 10.99 -61.75
C PRO A 84 7.44 11.81 -60.61
N GLU A 85 7.00 13.02 -60.86
CA GLU A 85 6.33 13.90 -59.86
C GLU A 85 4.96 13.36 -59.38
N THR A 86 4.19 12.68 -60.23
CA THR A 86 2.88 12.12 -59.87
C THR A 86 3.06 10.86 -59.02
N SER A 87 4.08 10.05 -59.27
CA SER A 87 4.43 8.86 -58.48
C SER A 87 4.90 9.27 -57.07
N LEU A 88 5.73 10.31 -56.97
CA LEU A 88 6.19 10.86 -55.69
C LEU A 88 5.01 11.44 -54.86
N ARG A 89 4.07 12.16 -55.46
CA ARG A 89 2.88 12.71 -54.79
C ARG A 89 1.95 11.61 -54.27
N VAL A 90 1.71 10.57 -55.05
CA VAL A 90 0.90 9.42 -54.62
C VAL A 90 1.59 8.68 -53.46
N SER A 91 2.90 8.52 -53.49
CA SER A 91 3.68 7.91 -52.43
C SER A 91 3.65 8.75 -51.14
N LEU A 92 3.75 10.09 -51.23
CA LEU A 92 3.65 11.00 -50.12
C LEU A 92 2.25 11.00 -49.48
N VAL A 93 1.20 11.05 -50.26
CA VAL A 93 -0.20 10.99 -49.78
C VAL A 93 -0.45 9.67 -49.08
N GLN A 94 0.08 8.58 -49.60
CA GLN A 94 -0.06 7.25 -48.99
C GLN A 94 0.73 7.16 -47.65
N ALA A 95 1.92 7.74 -47.58
CA ALA A 95 2.71 7.84 -46.36
C ALA A 95 2.01 8.66 -45.27
N VAL A 96 1.45 9.82 -45.65
CA VAL A 96 0.69 10.68 -44.70
C VAL A 96 -0.60 10.00 -44.22
N ALA A 97 -1.29 9.27 -45.12
CA ALA A 97 -2.47 8.50 -44.71
C ALA A 97 -2.13 7.36 -43.74
N THR A 98 -1.00 6.68 -43.95
CA THR A 98 -0.51 5.63 -43.03
C THR A 98 -0.14 6.21 -41.67
N ASP A 99 0.59 7.32 -41.65
CA ASP A 99 0.95 8.05 -40.42
C ASP A 99 -0.29 8.52 -39.66
N SER A 100 -1.29 9.05 -40.37
CA SER A 100 -2.59 9.43 -39.75
C SER A 100 -3.33 8.23 -39.16
N ALA A 101 -3.32 7.08 -39.83
CA ALA A 101 -3.93 5.85 -39.31
C ALA A 101 -3.20 5.34 -38.05
N GLU A 102 -1.87 5.42 -38.02
CA GLU A 102 -1.06 5.10 -36.84
C GLU A 102 -1.37 6.06 -35.67
N SER A 103 -1.48 7.35 -35.95
CA SER A 103 -1.90 8.36 -34.96
C SER A 103 -3.30 8.09 -34.39
N ALA A 104 -4.26 7.68 -35.21
CA ALA A 104 -5.60 7.30 -34.78
C ALA A 104 -5.60 6.04 -33.88
N LEU A 105 -4.78 5.05 -34.22
CA LEU A 105 -4.59 3.85 -33.39
C LEU A 105 -3.96 4.21 -32.02
N PHE A 106 -2.98 5.13 -32.03
CA PHE A 106 -2.37 5.62 -30.79
C PHE A 106 -3.38 6.40 -29.92
N ILE A 107 -4.26 7.21 -30.49
CA ILE A 107 -5.33 7.90 -29.75
C ILE A 107 -6.23 6.87 -29.04
N ASN A 108 -6.68 5.84 -29.74
CA ASN A 108 -7.49 4.77 -29.15
C ASN A 108 -6.74 4.02 -28.05
N PHE A 109 -5.45 3.76 -28.25
CA PHE A 109 -4.60 3.14 -27.23
C PHE A 109 -4.47 4.03 -26.00
N ALA A 110 -4.12 5.30 -26.19
CA ALA A 110 -3.85 6.24 -25.09
C ALA A 110 -5.12 6.67 -24.32
N SER A 111 -6.30 6.59 -24.96
CA SER A 111 -7.58 6.91 -24.32
C SER A 111 -8.18 5.74 -23.53
N ALA A 112 -7.74 4.50 -23.77
CA ALA A 112 -8.29 3.34 -23.11
C ALA A 112 -7.98 3.34 -21.61
N THR A 113 -9.01 3.12 -20.78
CA THR A 113 -8.87 3.03 -19.32
C THR A 113 -9.91 2.08 -18.74
N ASN A 114 -9.54 1.36 -17.67
CA ASN A 114 -10.45 0.55 -16.86
C ASN A 114 -10.88 1.29 -15.58
N VAL A 115 -10.56 2.59 -15.47
CA VAL A 115 -10.84 3.41 -14.28
C VAL A 115 -11.46 4.74 -14.73
N ASP A 116 -12.59 5.10 -14.16
CA ASP A 116 -13.19 6.42 -14.34
C ASP A 116 -12.87 7.36 -13.16
N THR A 117 -13.25 8.63 -13.31
CA THR A 117 -13.00 9.65 -12.29
C THR A 117 -13.81 9.40 -11.03
N ILE A 118 -15.06 8.95 -11.16
CA ILE A 118 -15.97 8.70 -10.03
C ILE A 118 -15.42 7.58 -9.15
N LEU A 119 -14.91 6.50 -9.77
CA LEU A 119 -14.27 5.40 -9.03
C LEU A 119 -13.04 5.88 -8.24
N LEU A 120 -12.20 6.73 -8.83
CA LEU A 120 -11.04 7.30 -8.13
C LEU A 120 -11.45 8.19 -6.94
N GLU A 121 -12.49 9.00 -7.11
CA GLU A 121 -13.05 9.82 -6.01
C GLU A 121 -13.62 8.95 -4.89
N GLN A 122 -14.33 7.87 -5.24
CA GLN A 122 -14.84 6.92 -4.26
C GLN A 122 -13.70 6.23 -3.49
N LEU A 123 -12.64 5.80 -4.19
CA LEU A 123 -11.47 5.19 -3.55
C LEU A 123 -10.77 6.15 -2.58
N ASP A 124 -10.63 7.43 -2.94
CA ASP A 124 -10.04 8.44 -2.04
C ASP A 124 -10.93 8.67 -0.80
N ALA A 125 -12.26 8.71 -0.99
CA ALA A 125 -13.22 8.81 0.11
C ALA A 125 -13.16 7.59 1.04
N ASP A 126 -13.10 6.38 0.49
CA ASP A 126 -13.00 5.15 1.27
C ASP A 126 -11.68 5.07 2.06
N VAL A 127 -10.56 5.46 1.47
CA VAL A 127 -9.28 5.53 2.17
C VAL A 127 -9.33 6.53 3.32
N SER A 128 -9.91 7.71 3.08
CA SER A 128 -10.05 8.76 4.12
C SER A 128 -10.94 8.28 5.27
N ARG A 129 -12.07 7.63 4.95
CA ARG A 129 -12.96 7.02 5.94
C ARG A 129 -12.24 5.96 6.76
N LEU A 130 -11.56 5.00 6.11
CA LEU A 130 -10.81 3.94 6.80
C LEU A 130 -9.67 4.49 7.66
N ALA A 131 -9.02 5.57 7.23
CA ALA A 131 -7.96 6.23 8.00
C ALA A 131 -8.47 6.85 9.31
N LEU A 132 -9.65 7.47 9.28
CA LEU A 132 -10.33 8.01 10.46
C LEU A 132 -10.86 6.89 11.36
N GLU A 133 -11.54 5.91 10.78
CA GLU A 133 -12.11 4.80 11.53
C GLU A 133 -11.02 3.97 12.23
N TYR A 134 -9.82 3.90 11.65
CA TYR A 134 -8.69 3.15 12.21
C TYR A 134 -8.30 3.60 13.62
N VAL A 135 -8.40 4.88 13.93
CA VAL A 135 -8.02 5.41 15.25
C VAL A 135 -9.14 5.29 16.27
N SER A 136 -10.41 5.23 15.85
CA SER A 136 -11.58 5.30 16.74
C SER A 136 -12.33 3.98 16.90
N LYS A 137 -12.29 3.09 15.89
CA LYS A 137 -13.03 1.81 15.87
C LYS A 137 -12.17 0.61 16.29
N PRO A 138 -12.78 -0.48 16.76
CA PRO A 138 -12.09 -1.74 16.97
C PRO A 138 -11.51 -2.30 15.67
N LEU A 139 -10.30 -2.87 15.77
CA LEU A 139 -9.55 -3.36 14.62
C LEU A 139 -10.25 -4.48 13.82
N PRO A 140 -10.94 -5.45 14.43
CA PRO A 140 -11.62 -6.53 13.69
C PRO A 140 -12.59 -6.03 12.62
N ASP A 141 -13.26 -4.89 12.86
CA ASP A 141 -14.26 -4.33 11.94
C ASP A 141 -13.64 -3.79 10.65
N LEU A 142 -12.34 -3.50 10.65
CA LEU A 142 -11.64 -2.80 9.57
C LEU A 142 -10.74 -3.72 8.73
N VAL A 143 -10.23 -4.81 9.31
CA VAL A 143 -9.23 -5.69 8.66
C VAL A 143 -9.71 -6.19 7.30
N HIS A 144 -10.95 -6.72 7.24
CA HIS A 144 -11.51 -7.24 5.99
C HIS A 144 -11.78 -6.15 4.95
N GLN A 145 -12.24 -4.98 5.39
CA GLN A 145 -12.50 -3.85 4.50
C GLN A 145 -11.22 -3.33 3.86
N ILE A 146 -10.15 -3.15 4.66
CA ILE A 146 -8.83 -2.73 4.18
C ILE A 146 -8.30 -3.76 3.18
N GLY A 147 -8.38 -5.05 3.51
CA GLY A 147 -7.91 -6.14 2.64
C GLY A 147 -8.65 -6.20 1.31
N ALA A 148 -9.97 -6.15 1.33
CA ALA A 148 -10.81 -6.20 0.14
C ALA A 148 -10.58 -5.01 -0.79
N LEU A 149 -10.57 -3.78 -0.23
CA LEU A 149 -10.35 -2.57 -1.00
C LEU A 149 -8.94 -2.55 -1.63
N ARG A 150 -7.91 -2.96 -0.86
CA ARG A 150 -6.54 -3.07 -1.38
C ARG A 150 -6.44 -4.07 -2.53
N SER A 151 -7.07 -5.23 -2.41
CA SER A 151 -7.08 -6.23 -3.48
C SER A 151 -7.76 -5.70 -4.73
N GLY A 152 -8.89 -4.98 -4.59
CA GLY A 152 -9.57 -4.32 -5.71
C GLY A 152 -8.66 -3.31 -6.43
N VAL A 153 -7.93 -2.48 -5.66
CA VAL A 153 -6.99 -1.51 -6.26
C VAL A 153 -5.83 -2.21 -6.96
N PHE A 154 -5.32 -3.32 -6.43
CA PHE A 154 -4.29 -4.11 -7.11
C PHE A 154 -4.78 -4.72 -8.44
N GLU A 155 -6.03 -5.17 -8.50
CA GLU A 155 -6.63 -5.64 -9.76
C GLU A 155 -6.79 -4.49 -10.77
N LEU A 156 -7.22 -3.30 -10.32
CA LEU A 156 -7.29 -2.13 -11.20
C LEU A 156 -5.91 -1.80 -11.81
N LEU A 157 -4.85 -1.83 -10.99
CA LEU A 157 -3.47 -1.56 -11.45
C LEU A 157 -2.94 -2.56 -12.48
N ARG A 158 -3.49 -3.77 -12.56
CA ARG A 158 -3.15 -4.77 -13.60
C ARG A 158 -3.80 -4.48 -14.96
N GLY A 159 -4.81 -3.60 -14.97
CA GLY A 159 -5.49 -3.17 -16.19
C GLY A 159 -4.74 -2.08 -16.94
N ARG A 160 -5.45 -1.34 -17.74
CA ARG A 160 -4.93 -0.23 -18.54
C ARG A 160 -5.49 1.08 -18.02
N GLN A 161 -4.63 2.01 -17.65
CA GLN A 161 -4.99 3.33 -17.12
C GLN A 161 -4.22 4.44 -17.86
N ARG A 162 -4.76 5.67 -17.77
CA ARG A 162 -4.00 6.87 -18.13
C ARG A 162 -2.93 7.15 -17.07
N PRO A 163 -1.79 7.79 -17.41
CA PRO A 163 -0.68 7.98 -16.47
C PRO A 163 -1.10 8.62 -15.13
N HIS A 164 -1.93 9.67 -15.15
CA HIS A 164 -2.40 10.33 -13.93
C HIS A 164 -3.32 9.44 -13.07
N GLN A 165 -4.09 8.54 -13.69
CA GLN A 165 -4.92 7.55 -12.97
C GLN A 165 -4.04 6.48 -12.33
N THR A 166 -3.00 6.03 -13.02
CA THR A 166 -2.01 5.08 -12.49
C THR A 166 -1.32 5.65 -11.25
N ILE A 167 -0.90 6.92 -11.28
CA ILE A 167 -0.30 7.62 -10.13
C ILE A 167 -1.26 7.63 -8.94
N ARG A 168 -2.53 8.01 -9.16
CA ARG A 168 -3.56 8.01 -8.08
C ARG A 168 -3.81 6.62 -7.52
N LEU A 169 -3.89 5.59 -8.38
CA LEU A 169 -4.06 4.20 -7.94
C LEU A 169 -2.86 3.71 -7.11
N TYR A 170 -1.62 4.02 -7.52
CA TYR A 170 -0.44 3.70 -6.70
C TYR A 170 -0.48 4.40 -5.34
N LEU A 171 -0.87 5.67 -5.29
CA LEU A 171 -1.00 6.38 -4.02
C LEU A 171 -2.06 5.73 -3.13
N THR A 172 -3.22 5.38 -3.69
CA THR A 172 -4.30 4.67 -2.99
C THR A 172 -3.83 3.29 -2.49
N ALA A 173 -3.14 2.51 -3.34
CA ALA A 173 -2.55 1.22 -2.97
C ALA A 173 -1.51 1.35 -1.85
N GLY A 174 -0.68 2.41 -1.90
CA GLY A 174 0.29 2.75 -0.87
C GLY A 174 -0.36 3.05 0.47
N ARG A 175 -1.41 3.86 0.49
CA ARG A 175 -2.19 4.20 1.69
C ARG A 175 -2.87 2.97 2.30
N LEU A 176 -3.51 2.13 1.49
CA LEU A 176 -4.14 0.88 1.94
C LEU A 176 -3.11 -0.14 2.46
N SER A 177 -1.94 -0.22 1.82
CA SER A 177 -0.83 -1.04 2.32
C SER A 177 -0.24 -0.47 3.61
N GLY A 178 -0.24 0.84 3.77
CA GLY A 178 0.10 1.53 5.01
C GLY A 178 -0.86 1.19 6.14
N LEU A 179 -2.17 1.23 5.90
CA LEU A 179 -3.18 0.78 6.86
C LEU A 179 -2.95 -0.70 7.25
N ALA A 180 -2.73 -1.58 6.27
CA ALA A 180 -2.42 -2.99 6.53
C ALA A 180 -1.11 -3.17 7.33
N THR A 181 -0.13 -2.28 7.17
CA THR A 181 1.10 -2.24 7.98
C THR A 181 0.76 -2.01 9.45
N HIS A 182 -0.08 -1.01 9.74
CA HIS A 182 -0.48 -0.71 11.12
C HIS A 182 -1.35 -1.80 11.73
N VAL A 183 -2.28 -2.40 10.93
CA VAL A 183 -3.03 -3.60 11.37
C VAL A 183 -2.08 -4.69 11.84
N ALA A 184 -1.09 -5.04 11.03
CA ALA A 184 -0.12 -6.07 11.39
C ALA A 184 0.75 -5.69 12.60
N LEU A 185 1.11 -4.40 12.75
CA LEU A 185 1.80 -3.86 13.93
C LEU A 185 0.97 -4.02 15.20
N ASP A 186 -0.30 -3.64 15.16
CA ASP A 186 -1.20 -3.69 16.31
C ASP A 186 -1.54 -5.12 16.71
N LEU A 187 -1.47 -6.07 15.77
CA LEU A 187 -1.55 -7.50 16.02
C LEU A 187 -0.20 -8.13 16.44
N GLY A 188 0.91 -7.41 16.41
CA GLY A 188 2.24 -7.91 16.77
C GLY A 188 2.94 -8.72 15.67
N HIS A 189 2.38 -8.78 14.46
CA HIS A 189 2.94 -9.52 13.33
C HIS A 189 3.95 -8.67 12.55
N TYR A 190 5.13 -8.44 13.13
CA TYR A 190 6.13 -7.51 12.60
C TYR A 190 6.68 -7.89 11.22
N ALA A 191 6.85 -9.18 10.93
CA ALA A 191 7.28 -9.66 9.60
C ALA A 191 6.25 -9.34 8.51
N VAL A 192 4.95 -9.51 8.83
CA VAL A 192 3.83 -9.14 7.95
C VAL A 192 3.77 -7.63 7.77
N ALA A 193 3.90 -6.86 8.86
CA ALA A 193 3.96 -5.41 8.83
C ALA A 193 5.10 -4.91 7.91
N ALA A 194 6.29 -5.50 8.01
CA ALA A 194 7.43 -5.16 7.16
C ALA A 194 7.16 -5.45 5.67
N THR A 195 6.42 -6.51 5.36
CA THR A 195 6.03 -6.82 3.97
C THR A 195 5.06 -5.77 3.42
N HIS A 196 4.02 -5.41 4.18
CA HIS A 196 3.09 -4.35 3.79
C HIS A 196 3.78 -2.98 3.68
N ALA A 197 4.71 -2.66 4.58
CA ALA A 197 5.50 -1.43 4.51
C ALA A 197 6.38 -1.35 3.26
N ARG A 198 6.98 -2.48 2.81
CA ARG A 198 7.71 -2.54 1.53
C ARG A 198 6.80 -2.29 0.33
N THR A 199 5.60 -2.87 0.34
CA THR A 199 4.58 -2.61 -0.69
C THR A 199 4.17 -1.13 -0.69
N ALA A 200 3.90 -0.56 0.48
CA ALA A 200 3.56 0.86 0.62
C ALA A 200 4.68 1.77 0.11
N TRP A 201 5.95 1.41 0.38
CA TRP A 201 7.12 2.13 -0.14
C TRP A 201 7.19 2.10 -1.66
N LEU A 202 7.09 0.92 -2.27
CA LEU A 202 7.06 0.78 -3.73
C LEU A 202 5.96 1.62 -4.37
N CYS A 203 4.78 1.63 -3.76
CA CYS A 203 3.65 2.43 -4.24
C CYS A 203 3.91 3.94 -4.10
N ALA A 204 4.53 4.39 -3.00
CA ALA A 204 4.92 5.78 -2.80
C ALA A 204 5.96 6.25 -3.82
N GLU A 205 6.95 5.39 -4.13
CA GLU A 205 7.93 5.61 -5.20
C GLU A 205 7.25 5.71 -6.58
N SER A 206 6.36 4.77 -6.89
CA SER A 206 5.64 4.74 -8.18
C SER A 206 4.69 5.92 -8.36
N ALA A 207 4.18 6.47 -7.26
CA ALA A 207 3.32 7.64 -7.25
C ALA A 207 4.09 8.98 -7.16
N ASP A 208 5.41 8.92 -7.00
CA ASP A 208 6.30 10.07 -6.74
C ASP A 208 5.76 10.99 -5.63
N HIS A 209 5.42 10.43 -4.47
CA HIS A 209 4.71 11.13 -3.40
C HIS A 209 5.53 11.17 -2.10
N ASP A 210 6.22 12.28 -1.83
CA ASP A 210 7.12 12.44 -0.69
C ASP A 210 6.42 12.29 0.67
N GLY A 211 5.25 12.88 0.86
CA GLY A 211 4.51 12.70 2.12
C GLY A 211 4.23 11.23 2.44
N MET A 212 3.95 10.40 1.42
CA MET A 212 3.77 8.97 1.62
C MET A 212 5.10 8.25 1.88
N ARG A 213 6.19 8.65 1.22
CA ARG A 213 7.55 8.14 1.52
C ARG A 213 7.92 8.40 2.99
N ALA A 214 7.75 9.64 3.46
CA ALA A 214 7.99 10.03 4.85
C ALA A 214 7.15 9.20 5.82
N TRP A 215 5.85 9.06 5.52
CA TRP A 215 4.94 8.29 6.35
C TRP A 215 5.33 6.81 6.43
N VAL A 216 5.70 6.18 5.31
CA VAL A 216 6.17 4.78 5.29
C VAL A 216 7.47 4.63 6.09
N ARG A 217 8.42 5.57 6.00
CA ARG A 217 9.63 5.56 6.84
C ARG A 217 9.28 5.61 8.32
N SER A 218 8.27 6.40 8.70
CA SER A 218 7.79 6.42 10.09
C SER A 218 7.23 5.07 10.54
N ALA A 219 6.48 4.39 9.68
CA ALA A 219 5.95 3.05 9.97
C ALA A 219 7.06 1.99 10.07
N GLN A 220 8.05 2.03 9.17
CA GLN A 220 9.22 1.15 9.23
C GLN A 220 10.06 1.37 10.50
N SER A 221 10.25 2.64 10.90
CA SER A 221 10.88 2.99 12.18
C SER A 221 10.12 2.38 13.37
N LEU A 222 8.79 2.45 13.35
CA LEU A 222 7.95 1.88 14.40
C LEU A 222 8.06 0.35 14.47
N ILE A 223 8.12 -0.33 13.31
CA ILE A 223 8.35 -1.78 13.24
C ILE A 223 9.70 -2.13 13.90
N ALA A 224 10.79 -1.47 13.50
CA ALA A 224 12.11 -1.69 14.06
C ALA A 224 12.15 -1.42 15.57
N TYR A 225 11.48 -0.37 16.03
CA TYR A 225 11.34 -0.05 17.46
C TYR A 225 10.70 -1.20 18.27
N TRP A 226 9.61 -1.75 17.76
CA TRP A 226 8.93 -2.86 18.43
C TRP A 226 9.68 -4.19 18.34
N GLN A 227 10.54 -4.35 17.35
CA GLN A 227 11.50 -5.45 17.26
C GLN A 227 12.75 -5.24 18.16
N ARG A 228 12.84 -4.11 18.86
CA ARG A 228 13.97 -3.67 19.70
C ARG A 228 15.24 -3.34 18.93
N ASP A 229 15.17 -3.20 17.61
CA ASP A 229 16.27 -2.64 16.81
C ASP A 229 16.17 -1.11 16.81
N TYR A 230 16.58 -0.53 17.94
CA TYR A 230 16.46 0.91 18.14
C TYR A 230 17.40 1.73 17.24
N ALA A 231 18.54 1.15 16.86
CA ALA A 231 19.48 1.79 15.93
C ALA A 231 18.86 1.90 14.54
N LEU A 232 18.26 0.81 14.04
CA LEU A 232 17.52 0.83 12.77
C LEU A 232 16.30 1.75 12.85
N ALA A 233 15.59 1.77 13.99
CA ALA A 233 14.44 2.66 14.19
C ALA A 233 14.84 4.13 14.07
N ALA A 234 15.93 4.55 14.71
CA ALA A 234 16.48 5.91 14.61
C ALA A 234 16.90 6.23 13.17
N HIS A 235 17.60 5.31 12.51
CA HIS A 235 18.05 5.47 11.13
C HIS A 235 16.86 5.67 10.17
N LEU A 236 15.83 4.82 10.27
CA LEU A 236 14.66 4.90 9.40
C LEU A 236 13.87 6.20 9.60
N ALA A 237 13.72 6.64 10.85
CA ALA A 237 13.08 7.92 11.14
C ALA A 237 13.87 9.09 10.54
N SER A 238 15.21 9.07 10.66
CA SER A 238 16.08 10.08 10.03
C SER A 238 15.99 10.05 8.50
N ALA A 239 15.96 8.85 7.91
CA ALA A 239 15.85 8.67 6.46
C ALA A 239 14.48 9.13 5.89
N GLY A 240 13.48 9.33 6.74
CA GLY A 240 12.21 9.92 6.37
C GLY A 240 12.21 11.45 6.28
N MET A 241 13.11 12.12 7.00
CA MET A 241 13.13 13.59 7.11
C MET A 241 13.28 14.33 5.78
N PRO A 242 14.11 13.88 4.81
CA PRO A 242 14.20 14.54 3.52
C PRO A 242 12.90 14.60 2.72
N PHE A 243 11.94 13.71 3.04
CA PHE A 243 10.62 13.63 2.39
C PHE A 243 9.53 14.34 3.19
N ALA A 244 9.84 14.92 4.36
CA ALA A 244 8.88 15.60 5.21
C ALA A 244 8.69 17.04 4.71
N ASP A 245 7.58 17.26 4.00
CA ASP A 245 7.20 18.57 3.46
C ASP A 245 5.96 19.13 4.18
N GLY A 246 6.22 19.79 5.30
CA GLY A 246 5.16 20.43 6.10
C GLY A 246 4.25 19.45 6.85
N GLY A 247 3.15 19.98 7.40
CA GLY A 247 2.16 19.21 8.14
C GLY A 247 2.67 18.62 9.45
N THR A 248 2.23 17.42 9.77
CA THR A 248 2.55 16.76 11.04
C THR A 248 3.60 15.65 10.91
N ILE A 249 4.03 15.33 9.68
CA ILE A 249 4.93 14.19 9.44
C ILE A 249 6.34 14.40 9.98
N GLY A 250 6.87 15.63 9.93
CA GLY A 250 8.16 15.97 10.53
C GLY A 250 8.15 15.76 12.05
N ALA A 251 7.09 16.22 12.72
CA ALA A 251 6.91 16.00 14.16
C ALA A 251 6.81 14.50 14.49
N ARG A 252 6.14 13.69 13.65
CA ARG A 252 6.06 12.23 13.80
C ARG A 252 7.45 11.57 13.74
N LEU A 253 8.25 11.90 12.73
CA LEU A 253 9.59 11.33 12.53
C LEU A 253 10.52 11.70 13.68
N LEU A 254 10.53 12.97 14.11
CA LEU A 254 11.32 13.44 15.25
C LEU A 254 10.90 12.79 16.57
N SER A 255 9.59 12.59 16.78
CA SER A 255 9.10 11.86 17.95
C SER A 255 9.53 10.40 17.96
N LEU A 256 9.64 9.75 16.79
CA LEU A 256 10.18 8.39 16.66
C LEU A 256 11.69 8.36 16.93
N GLN A 257 12.44 9.36 16.44
CA GLN A 257 13.87 9.53 16.80
C GLN A 257 14.06 9.68 18.31
N ALA A 258 13.22 10.51 18.94
CA ALA A 258 13.27 10.69 20.39
C ALA A 258 13.09 9.38 21.16
N ARG A 259 12.09 8.55 20.75
CA ARG A 259 11.85 7.24 21.36
C ARG A 259 13.02 6.28 21.15
N ALA A 260 13.58 6.24 19.95
CA ALA A 260 14.70 5.37 19.60
C ALA A 260 15.98 5.78 20.36
N ALA A 261 16.30 7.07 20.38
CA ALA A 261 17.45 7.62 21.11
C ALA A 261 17.34 7.34 22.62
N ALA A 262 16.16 7.54 23.20
CA ALA A 262 15.91 7.23 24.61
C ALA A 262 16.08 5.75 24.93
N ALA A 263 15.61 4.86 24.06
CA ALA A 263 15.76 3.41 24.21
C ALA A 263 17.23 2.96 24.06
N LEU A 264 18.07 3.72 23.36
CA LEU A 264 19.52 3.54 23.28
C LEU A 264 20.28 4.15 24.46
N GLY A 265 19.59 4.87 25.34
CA GLY A 265 20.20 5.57 26.48
C GLY A 265 20.78 6.95 26.14
N ASP A 266 20.61 7.46 24.93
CA ASP A 266 21.06 8.78 24.52
C ASP A 266 20.05 9.86 24.94
N GLY A 267 20.13 10.26 26.21
CA GLY A 267 19.25 11.29 26.78
C GLY A 267 19.35 12.63 26.06
N PRO A 268 20.54 13.17 25.81
CA PRO A 268 20.69 14.43 25.08
C PRO A 268 20.05 14.42 23.68
N ALA A 269 20.24 13.35 22.90
CA ALA A 269 19.62 13.22 21.58
C ALA A 269 18.08 13.09 21.69
N ALA A 270 17.57 12.32 22.67
CA ALA A 270 16.15 12.18 22.90
C ALA A 270 15.49 13.54 23.22
N LEU A 271 16.10 14.34 24.08
CA LEU A 271 15.58 15.65 24.47
C LEU A 271 15.57 16.62 23.28
N ARG A 272 16.67 16.71 22.55
CA ARG A 272 16.70 17.54 21.33
C ARG A 272 15.62 17.14 20.32
N ALA A 273 15.40 15.84 20.14
CA ALA A 273 14.39 15.35 19.21
C ALA A 273 12.95 15.65 19.70
N ILE A 274 12.67 15.61 21.01
CA ILE A 274 11.39 16.02 21.60
C ILE A 274 11.12 17.52 21.33
N GLU A 275 12.12 18.37 21.55
CA GLU A 275 12.03 19.82 21.33
C GLU A 275 11.84 20.12 19.83
N ALA A 276 12.67 19.54 18.97
CA ALA A 276 12.56 19.68 17.53
C ALA A 276 11.21 19.20 16.97
N ALA A 277 10.60 18.17 17.57
CA ALA A 277 9.27 17.71 17.18
C ALA A 277 8.17 18.75 17.44
N ALA A 278 8.31 19.55 18.51
CA ALA A 278 7.38 20.65 18.79
C ALA A 278 7.53 21.77 17.76
N ASP A 279 8.77 22.12 17.42
CA ASP A 279 9.07 23.19 16.46
C ASP A 279 8.69 22.79 15.01
N ALA A 280 8.84 21.49 14.66
CA ALA A 280 8.49 20.96 13.35
C ALA A 280 6.98 20.86 13.10
N ARG A 281 6.16 21.05 14.12
CA ARG A 281 4.71 21.01 14.00
C ARG A 281 4.22 22.32 13.33
N THR A 282 4.03 22.27 12.06
CA THR A 282 3.27 23.25 11.30
C THR A 282 1.82 22.78 11.20
N GLY A 283 0.85 23.60 10.98
CA GLY A 283 -0.55 23.14 10.83
C GLY A 283 -0.70 21.98 9.84
N PRO A 284 -1.89 21.37 9.71
CA PRO A 284 -2.11 20.26 8.80
C PRO A 284 -1.68 20.65 7.37
N GLY A 285 -0.88 19.80 6.74
CA GLY A 285 -0.45 19.99 5.37
C GLY A 285 -1.65 19.92 4.40
N LEU A 286 -1.61 20.66 3.32
CA LEU A 286 -2.70 20.74 2.33
C LEU A 286 -3.13 19.36 1.79
N ASN A 287 -2.26 18.38 1.80
CA ASN A 287 -2.49 17.02 1.29
C ASN A 287 -2.41 15.95 2.39
N GLU A 288 -2.40 16.33 3.66
CA GLU A 288 -2.32 15.39 4.77
C GLU A 288 -3.69 14.75 5.01
N LEU A 289 -3.77 13.42 4.87
CA LEU A 289 -4.96 12.68 5.21
C LEU A 289 -5.16 12.65 6.73
N PRO A 290 -6.42 12.68 7.20
CA PRO A 290 -6.74 12.58 8.62
C PRO A 290 -6.47 11.20 9.22
N GLY A 291 -6.76 11.05 10.50
CA GLY A 291 -6.70 9.77 11.22
C GLY A 291 -5.26 9.26 11.33
N ILE A 292 -5.02 7.99 10.96
CA ILE A 292 -3.71 7.35 11.13
C ILE A 292 -2.60 8.00 10.29
N PHE A 293 -2.95 8.71 9.22
CA PHE A 293 -1.96 9.41 8.38
C PHE A 293 -1.50 10.73 9.00
N SER A 294 -2.31 11.39 9.80
CA SER A 294 -1.92 12.57 10.58
C SER A 294 -1.23 12.18 11.90
N PHE A 295 -0.55 13.14 12.51
CA PHE A 295 0.11 12.95 13.80
C PHE A 295 -0.37 14.01 14.80
N PRO A 296 -1.45 13.75 15.56
CA PRO A 296 -2.02 14.73 16.48
C PRO A 296 -1.06 15.08 17.60
N GLU A 297 -1.22 16.27 18.18
CA GLU A 297 -0.39 16.75 19.30
C GLU A 297 -0.45 15.80 20.50
N ALA A 298 -1.62 15.21 20.76
CA ALA A 298 -1.79 14.22 21.82
C ALA A 298 -0.81 13.04 21.64
N LYS A 299 -0.66 12.51 20.42
CA LYS A 299 0.25 11.41 20.11
C LYS A 299 1.72 11.82 20.25
N GLN A 300 2.07 13.06 19.91
CA GLN A 300 3.40 13.60 20.11
C GLN A 300 3.77 13.60 21.60
N TRP A 301 2.85 14.04 22.47
CA TRP A 301 3.06 14.02 23.91
C TRP A 301 3.09 12.61 24.50
N THR A 302 2.29 11.68 23.99
CA THR A 302 2.42 10.25 24.33
C THR A 302 3.82 9.72 24.00
N TYR A 303 4.36 10.04 22.82
CA TYR A 303 5.69 9.60 22.44
C TYR A 303 6.80 10.26 23.28
N ALA A 304 6.63 11.53 23.64
CA ALA A 304 7.54 12.21 24.54
C ALA A 304 7.55 11.56 25.95
N GLY A 305 6.37 11.25 26.50
CA GLY A 305 6.24 10.53 27.76
C GLY A 305 6.94 9.17 27.73
N THR A 306 6.69 8.38 26.69
CA THR A 306 7.36 7.09 26.47
C THR A 306 8.89 7.24 26.42
N ALA A 307 9.40 8.23 25.66
CA ALA A 307 10.84 8.48 25.53
C ALA A 307 11.47 8.87 26.88
N LEU A 308 10.84 9.80 27.61
CA LEU A 308 11.34 10.25 28.91
C LEU A 308 11.40 9.13 29.96
N LEU A 309 10.41 8.22 29.94
CA LEU A 309 10.41 7.03 30.79
C LEU A 309 11.49 6.02 30.42
N ALA A 310 11.77 5.85 29.13
CA ALA A 310 12.80 4.93 28.64
C ALA A 310 14.22 5.32 29.07
N LEU A 311 14.48 6.60 29.38
CA LEU A 311 15.75 7.07 29.91
C LEU A 311 16.04 6.58 31.34
N ASN A 312 15.03 6.05 32.04
CA ASN A 312 15.14 5.41 33.34
C ASN A 312 15.91 6.24 34.41
N SER A 313 15.73 7.55 34.38
CA SER A 313 16.36 8.50 35.33
C SER A 313 15.31 9.31 36.08
N SER A 314 15.50 9.43 37.38
CA SER A 314 14.61 10.21 38.28
C SER A 314 14.45 11.67 37.84
N SER A 315 15.49 12.24 37.19
CA SER A 315 15.47 13.61 36.69
C SER A 315 14.40 13.86 35.57
N TYR A 316 13.95 12.81 34.88
CA TYR A 316 12.97 12.95 33.82
C TYR A 316 11.55 12.53 34.20
N VAL A 317 11.36 11.94 35.39
CA VAL A 317 10.04 11.43 35.84
C VAL A 317 8.98 12.54 35.87
N GLY A 318 9.32 13.72 36.43
CA GLY A 318 8.39 14.86 36.42
C GLY A 318 7.98 15.31 35.02
N ARG A 319 8.92 15.35 34.10
CA ARG A 319 8.62 15.68 32.69
C ARG A 319 7.78 14.57 32.02
N ALA A 320 8.01 13.31 32.35
CA ALA A 320 7.22 12.19 31.81
C ALA A 320 5.76 12.26 32.33
N ILE A 321 5.54 12.56 33.60
CA ILE A 321 4.21 12.80 34.16
C ILE A 321 3.51 13.94 33.41
N ALA A 322 4.16 15.09 33.27
CA ALA A 322 3.59 16.24 32.59
C ALA A 322 3.24 15.93 31.12
N ALA A 323 4.12 15.22 30.39
CA ALA A 323 3.88 14.81 29.01
C ALA A 323 2.69 13.86 28.89
N SER A 324 2.61 12.81 29.71
CA SER A 324 1.53 11.83 29.69
C SER A 324 0.18 12.46 30.09
N THR A 325 0.16 13.31 31.16
CA THR A 325 -1.04 14.05 31.55
C THR A 325 -1.55 14.96 30.45
N ARG A 326 -0.64 15.69 29.76
CA ARG A 326 -1.01 16.53 28.63
C ARG A 326 -1.58 15.70 27.46
N ALA A 327 -0.97 14.55 27.16
CA ALA A 327 -1.45 13.65 26.12
C ALA A 327 -2.89 13.18 26.40
N ILE A 328 -3.16 12.72 27.63
CA ILE A 328 -4.47 12.27 28.06
C ILE A 328 -5.50 13.39 27.94
N ALA A 329 -5.21 14.58 28.48
CA ALA A 329 -6.12 15.72 28.41
C ALA A 329 -6.46 16.13 26.96
N LEU A 330 -5.48 16.07 26.06
CA LEU A 330 -5.70 16.37 24.65
C LEU A 330 -6.57 15.31 23.96
N TYR A 331 -6.41 14.01 24.28
CA TYR A 331 -7.27 12.96 23.72
C TYR A 331 -8.70 13.05 24.27
N GLU A 332 -8.87 13.28 25.58
CA GLU A 332 -10.18 13.40 26.20
C GLU A 332 -10.95 14.64 25.70
N GLY A 333 -10.25 15.73 25.41
CA GLY A 333 -10.83 16.95 24.83
C GLY A 333 -11.05 16.90 23.31
N ALA A 334 -10.57 15.87 22.61
CA ALA A 334 -10.71 15.75 21.16
C ALA A 334 -12.11 15.27 20.76
N PRO A 335 -12.59 15.59 19.53
CA PRO A 335 -13.78 14.98 18.97
C PRO A 335 -13.68 13.45 18.94
N SER A 336 -14.80 12.76 19.12
CA SER A 336 -14.82 11.28 19.27
C SER A 336 -14.15 10.51 18.12
N LEU A 337 -14.18 11.04 16.91
CA LEU A 337 -13.52 10.44 15.75
C LEU A 337 -11.99 10.58 15.76
N ASP A 338 -11.47 11.56 16.52
CA ASP A 338 -10.04 11.82 16.66
C ASP A 338 -9.47 11.21 17.97
N GLN A 339 -10.31 10.64 18.82
CA GLN A 339 -9.90 9.96 20.04
C GLN A 339 -9.32 8.58 19.71
N SER A 340 -7.99 8.48 19.72
CA SER A 340 -7.31 7.18 19.63
C SER A 340 -7.36 6.44 20.95
N SER A 341 -8.22 5.43 21.05
CA SER A 341 -8.33 4.64 22.28
C SER A 341 -7.04 3.91 22.62
N GLY A 342 -6.29 3.42 21.65
CA GLY A 342 -4.99 2.76 21.87
C GLY A 342 -3.92 3.72 22.40
N ASP A 343 -3.85 4.93 21.83
CA ASP A 343 -2.87 5.92 22.31
C ASP A 343 -3.26 6.51 23.68
N LEU A 344 -4.56 6.65 23.96
CA LEU A 344 -5.05 7.07 25.29
C LEU A 344 -4.69 6.03 26.35
N LEU A 345 -4.92 4.73 26.10
CA LEU A 345 -4.49 3.66 27.01
C LEU A 345 -2.97 3.63 27.19
N ALA A 346 -2.20 3.89 26.14
CA ALA A 346 -0.74 4.01 26.22
C ALA A 346 -0.32 5.20 27.12
N GLY A 347 -1.00 6.34 27.00
CA GLY A 347 -0.79 7.51 27.85
C GLY A 347 -1.03 7.20 29.34
N HIS A 348 -2.12 6.51 29.66
CA HIS A 348 -2.42 6.08 31.02
C HIS A 348 -1.40 5.08 31.57
N LEU A 349 -0.94 4.13 30.75
CA LEU A 349 0.12 3.18 31.14
C LEU A 349 1.46 3.88 31.40
N ASP A 350 1.83 4.85 30.57
CA ASP A 350 3.05 5.63 30.75
C ASP A 350 2.94 6.52 31.99
N LEU A 351 1.78 7.14 32.26
CA LEU A 351 1.52 7.93 33.44
C LEU A 351 1.63 7.09 34.72
N ALA A 352 1.01 5.90 34.72
CA ALA A 352 1.11 4.97 35.85
C ALA A 352 2.58 4.54 36.10
N ASN A 353 3.32 4.24 35.05
CA ASN A 353 4.75 3.93 35.18
C ASN A 353 5.58 5.09 35.73
N ALA A 354 5.25 6.32 35.35
CA ALA A 354 5.92 7.52 35.87
C ALA A 354 5.62 7.74 37.37
N TYR A 355 4.36 7.54 37.79
CA TYR A 355 3.99 7.63 39.18
C TYR A 355 4.66 6.54 40.06
N LEU A 356 4.72 5.29 39.58
CA LEU A 356 5.49 4.23 40.24
C LEU A 356 6.98 4.58 40.36
N ALA A 357 7.56 5.23 39.34
CA ALA A 357 8.94 5.69 39.39
C ALA A 357 9.16 6.80 40.42
N ARG A 358 8.11 7.57 40.71
CA ARG A 358 8.11 8.62 41.77
C ARG A 358 7.80 8.07 43.17
N GLY A 359 7.35 6.81 43.29
CA GLY A 359 6.92 6.18 44.53
C GLY A 359 5.47 6.48 44.90
N ASP A 360 4.65 6.98 44.00
CA ASP A 360 3.26 7.37 44.21
C ASP A 360 2.33 6.26 43.73
N GLY A 361 2.03 5.31 44.63
CA GLY A 361 1.21 4.13 44.30
C GLY A 361 -0.25 4.47 44.07
N ASP A 362 -0.82 5.44 44.82
CA ASP A 362 -2.22 5.84 44.70
C ASP A 362 -2.49 6.48 43.33
N ALA A 363 -1.65 7.43 42.91
CA ALA A 363 -1.75 8.05 41.59
C ALA A 363 -1.51 7.04 40.42
N ALA A 364 -0.64 6.07 40.64
CA ALA A 364 -0.44 5.00 39.70
C ALA A 364 -1.69 4.12 39.55
N GLN A 365 -2.36 3.76 40.62
CA GLN A 365 -3.62 3.00 40.64
C GLN A 365 -4.73 3.77 39.93
N GLU A 366 -4.88 5.05 40.24
CA GLU A 366 -5.88 5.91 39.60
C GLU A 366 -5.67 5.95 38.07
N SER A 367 -4.42 6.17 37.65
CA SER A 367 -4.05 6.20 36.24
C SER A 367 -4.35 4.90 35.49
N LEU A 368 -4.32 3.74 36.15
CA LEU A 368 -4.59 2.43 35.57
C LEU A 368 -6.08 2.09 35.47
N THR A 369 -6.96 2.81 36.13
CA THR A 369 -8.40 2.51 36.13
C THR A 369 -8.96 2.44 34.69
N ALA A 370 -8.64 3.41 33.85
CA ALA A 370 -9.08 3.44 32.46
C ALA A 370 -8.57 2.23 31.66
N VAL A 371 -7.34 1.78 31.95
CA VAL A 371 -6.74 0.62 31.27
C VAL A 371 -7.40 -0.67 31.73
N LEU A 372 -7.57 -0.88 33.04
CA LEU A 372 -8.09 -2.11 33.62
C LEU A 372 -9.57 -2.34 33.31
N THR A 373 -10.33 -1.26 33.07
CA THR A 373 -11.75 -1.30 32.71
C THR A 373 -12.00 -1.32 31.20
N ALA A 374 -10.96 -1.10 30.38
CA ALA A 374 -11.08 -1.12 28.93
C ALA A 374 -11.44 -2.51 28.40
N SER A 375 -12.21 -2.54 27.32
CA SER A 375 -12.54 -3.79 26.63
C SER A 375 -11.29 -4.44 25.99
N PRO A 376 -11.14 -5.79 26.08
CA PRO A 376 -9.96 -6.50 25.56
C PRO A 376 -9.72 -6.33 24.06
N ASP A 377 -10.75 -6.04 23.27
CA ASP A 377 -10.66 -5.75 21.81
C ASP A 377 -9.89 -4.45 21.49
N ARG A 378 -9.57 -3.65 22.52
CA ARG A 378 -8.73 -2.46 22.42
C ARG A 378 -7.26 -2.71 22.79
N TYR A 379 -6.92 -3.91 23.22
CA TYR A 379 -5.55 -4.25 23.62
C TYR A 379 -4.74 -4.69 22.40
N THR A 380 -4.12 -3.71 21.76
CA THR A 380 -3.12 -3.96 20.70
C THR A 380 -1.86 -4.62 21.29
N ALA A 381 -0.99 -5.14 20.44
CA ALA A 381 0.30 -5.72 20.85
C ALA A 381 1.14 -4.70 21.66
N SER A 382 1.06 -3.42 21.33
CA SER A 382 1.77 -2.37 22.07
C SER A 382 1.25 -2.20 23.49
N ILE A 383 -0.06 -2.25 23.70
CA ILE A 383 -0.70 -2.18 25.01
C ILE A 383 -0.37 -3.43 25.84
N ALA A 384 -0.52 -4.62 25.25
CA ALA A 384 -0.17 -5.87 25.89
C ALA A 384 1.30 -5.90 26.37
N ARG A 385 2.23 -5.41 25.54
CA ARG A 385 3.65 -5.33 25.89
C ARG A 385 3.91 -4.33 27.02
N ARG A 386 3.22 -3.18 27.04
CA ARG A 386 3.32 -2.19 28.12
C ARG A 386 2.76 -2.74 29.45
N LEU A 387 1.63 -3.45 29.40
CA LEU A 387 1.07 -4.14 30.56
C LEU A 387 2.03 -5.19 31.12
N ASN A 388 2.63 -6.01 30.27
CA ASN A 388 3.64 -6.98 30.69
C ASN A 388 4.87 -6.31 31.33
N THR A 389 5.34 -5.20 30.77
CA THR A 389 6.45 -4.43 31.34
C THR A 389 6.07 -3.89 32.73
N LEU A 390 4.86 -3.35 32.88
CA LEU A 390 4.34 -2.87 34.17
C LEU A 390 4.19 -4.01 35.18
N SER A 391 3.64 -5.17 34.78
CA SER A 391 3.52 -6.37 35.62
C SER A 391 4.88 -6.82 36.15
N ASN A 392 5.89 -6.87 35.28
CA ASN A 392 7.27 -7.22 35.68
C ASN A 392 7.84 -6.19 36.67
N ARG A 393 7.59 -4.89 36.42
CA ARG A 393 8.03 -3.84 37.34
C ARG A 393 7.39 -3.96 38.73
N LEU A 394 6.07 -4.16 38.80
CA LEU A 394 5.33 -4.35 40.05
C LEU A 394 5.73 -5.65 40.81
N SER A 395 6.35 -6.59 40.12
CA SER A 395 6.89 -7.83 40.69
C SER A 395 8.27 -7.63 41.34
N SER A 396 8.89 -6.45 41.22
CA SER A 396 10.15 -6.13 41.87
C SER A 396 10.00 -6.09 43.41
N PRO A 397 11.01 -6.59 44.14
CA PRO A 397 11.01 -6.56 45.62
C PRO A 397 10.76 -5.18 46.23
N VAL A 398 11.13 -4.11 45.56
CA VAL A 398 10.91 -2.71 45.96
C VAL A 398 9.43 -2.41 46.26
N TYR A 399 8.52 -3.10 45.57
CA TYR A 399 7.07 -2.90 45.70
C TYR A 399 6.35 -3.94 46.56
N SER A 400 7.06 -4.90 47.16
CA SER A 400 6.48 -6.04 47.89
C SER A 400 5.88 -5.68 49.25
N GLY A 401 6.26 -4.52 49.81
CA GLY A 401 5.84 -4.10 51.17
C GLY A 401 4.49 -3.37 51.24
N SER A 402 3.84 -3.09 50.14
CA SER A 402 2.58 -2.33 50.04
C SER A 402 1.42 -3.22 49.65
N SER A 403 0.35 -3.26 50.48
CA SER A 403 -0.90 -3.97 50.16
C SER A 403 -1.57 -3.40 48.91
N LEU A 404 -1.53 -2.08 48.75
CA LEU A 404 -2.04 -1.37 47.57
C LEU A 404 -1.36 -1.88 46.31
N LEU A 405 -0.02 -1.90 46.27
CA LEU A 405 0.75 -2.31 45.11
C LEU A 405 0.65 -3.83 44.86
N SER A 406 0.41 -4.62 45.89
CA SER A 406 0.12 -6.05 45.75
C SER A 406 -1.24 -6.29 45.05
N GLY A 407 -2.28 -5.54 45.44
CA GLY A 407 -3.57 -5.56 44.75
C GLY A 407 -3.47 -5.07 43.29
N LEU A 408 -2.75 -3.97 43.09
CA LEU A 408 -2.52 -3.43 41.75
C LEU A 408 -1.78 -4.45 40.85
N ARG A 409 -0.77 -5.13 41.38
CA ARG A 409 -0.05 -6.19 40.65
C ARG A 409 -0.98 -7.32 40.21
N GLU A 410 -1.92 -7.74 41.08
CA GLU A 410 -2.87 -8.81 40.72
C GLU A 410 -3.83 -8.37 39.60
N ASN A 411 -4.38 -7.14 39.71
CA ASN A 411 -5.25 -6.58 38.67
C ASN A 411 -4.53 -6.45 37.33
N VAL A 412 -3.27 -6.02 37.30
CA VAL A 412 -2.46 -5.92 36.10
C VAL A 412 -2.16 -7.30 35.53
N ARG A 413 -1.88 -8.30 36.40
CA ARG A 413 -1.65 -9.69 35.96
C ARG A 413 -2.91 -10.29 35.36
N GLU A 414 -4.08 -10.05 35.96
CA GLU A 414 -5.36 -10.45 35.36
C GLU A 414 -5.58 -9.80 33.99
N ALA A 415 -5.32 -8.50 33.85
CA ALA A 415 -5.42 -7.80 32.59
C ALA A 415 -4.46 -8.39 31.53
N CYS A 416 -3.23 -8.80 31.89
CA CYS A 416 -2.29 -9.47 31.02
C CYS A 416 -2.78 -10.88 30.57
N SER A 417 -3.61 -11.55 31.36
CA SER A 417 -4.16 -12.89 31.03
C SER A 417 -5.37 -12.83 30.10
N ARG A 418 -5.98 -11.65 29.92
CA ARG A 418 -7.11 -11.47 29.00
C ARG A 418 -6.61 -11.70 27.57
N PRO A 419 -7.38 -12.41 26.71
CA PRO A 419 -6.99 -12.60 25.32
C PRO A 419 -6.94 -11.21 24.64
N ALA A 420 -5.72 -10.75 24.36
CA ALA A 420 -5.52 -9.60 23.50
C ALA A 420 -5.90 -9.98 22.06
N LEU A 421 -6.07 -8.98 21.17
CA LEU A 421 -6.24 -9.21 19.73
C LEU A 421 -5.13 -10.09 19.12
N THR A 422 -4.03 -10.26 19.84
CA THR A 422 -2.88 -11.08 19.47
C THR A 422 -3.04 -12.51 19.96
N THR A 423 -3.78 -13.33 19.25
CA THR A 423 -3.86 -14.78 19.53
C THR A 423 -2.88 -15.53 18.64
N THR A 424 -1.69 -15.66 19.04
CA THR A 424 -0.66 -16.69 18.91
C THR A 424 0.73 -16.06 18.97
N PRO A 425 1.61 -16.48 19.89
CA PRO A 425 3.00 -16.06 19.81
C PRO A 425 3.61 -16.65 18.54
N GLU A 426 4.25 -15.80 17.71
CA GLU A 426 5.20 -16.33 16.72
C GLU A 426 6.22 -17.20 17.48
N PRO A 427 6.52 -18.42 17.05
CA PRO A 427 7.63 -19.16 17.60
C PRO A 427 8.89 -18.31 17.44
N SER A 428 9.60 -18.11 18.56
CA SER A 428 10.89 -17.41 18.55
C SER A 428 11.84 -18.11 17.57
N PRO A 429 12.63 -17.36 16.78
CA PRO A 429 13.58 -17.91 15.83
C PRO A 429 14.67 -18.74 16.51
#